data_15309302a79d7caa1af749245264df8a
#
_entry.id   15309302a79d7caa1af749245264df8a
#
_cell.length_a   1.000
_cell.length_b   1.000
_cell.length_c   1.000
_cell.angle_alpha   90.00
_cell.angle_beta   90.00
_cell.angle_gamma   90.00
#
_symmetry.space_group_name_H-M   'P 1'
#
loop_
_entity.id
_entity.type
_entity.pdbx_description
1 polymer ?
#
loop_
_entity_poly.entity_id
_entity_poly.type
_entity_poly.pdbx_seq_one_letter_code
_entity_poly.pdbx_strand_id
1 'polypeptide(L)'
;MRVTGLGHASALIETRYGRILTDPWVNPAYFGSWFPFPDNSGLDWDTIGQAEYLYVSHLHRDHFDPEHLAKHISKDTRVLLPAYATTELRDRLEDLGFRHFVETVSDEVHELDGGLQVMVQALTSPTDGPIGDSSLWVSDGQHTVLNQNDARPGALDVFQQLGPVDAYLIQFSGAIWYPMVYELPTRAKQALGEPKRDRQFDRTLRYIDECDARFVFPTAGPPCFLDPDLWEFNDFGDDPGNIFPDQSVFLAWLAEQGHDEGRLLLPGSVSDLALTGAPVTHAIDPASVFGANKPVYLKAMQERRQPEVEAAKATWAHPEIELLPALQEWFHPLLAESTRMAAGINGGIRIVAHDTDRGDIDLLVDFVAREVRLYDGEKVRYEWRTQRAYLEQLVHEHEIDWVNSLFLSCRFSAKRIGPYNEFVYTFFKCLSEERLNYAEGWYEEQDAAVAAETIELDGWEIQRRCPHLKADLTRFGNVDDGKLTCTMHGWKWDLASGRCLTSVGKDIRAARLGEPVPVGAPAEHPAVDTPDERGQHDDEVD
;
A
#
# COMPACT_ATOMS: atom_id res chain seq x y z
N MET A 1 25.15 -3.54 14.87
CA MET A 1 23.72 -3.55 14.56
C MET A 1 23.33 -4.95 14.12
N ARG A 2 22.19 -5.46 14.54
CA ARG A 2 21.66 -6.76 14.09
C ARG A 2 20.28 -6.56 13.48
N VAL A 3 19.97 -7.36 12.47
CA VAL A 3 18.66 -7.42 11.82
C VAL A 3 18.11 -8.82 12.02
N THR A 4 16.97 -8.91 12.68
CA THR A 4 16.24 -10.17 12.88
C THR A 4 15.01 -10.18 11.98
N GLY A 5 14.92 -11.16 11.10
CA GLY A 5 13.71 -11.38 10.30
C GLY A 5 12.57 -11.93 11.15
N LEU A 6 11.39 -11.37 10.99
CA LEU A 6 10.20 -11.80 11.72
C LEU A 6 9.11 -12.35 10.78
N GLY A 7 9.39 -12.36 9.46
CA GLY A 7 8.48 -12.82 8.41
C GLY A 7 7.86 -11.68 7.61
N HIS A 8 7.66 -11.91 6.32
CA HIS A 8 7.15 -10.90 5.37
C HIS A 8 7.98 -9.61 5.41
N ALA A 9 7.36 -8.46 5.72
CA ALA A 9 8.04 -7.18 5.92
C ALA A 9 8.48 -6.94 7.38
N SER A 10 8.11 -7.84 8.29
CA SER A 10 8.40 -7.68 9.71
C SER A 10 9.88 -7.92 10.00
N ALA A 11 10.52 -6.97 10.67
CA ALA A 11 11.90 -7.08 11.13
C ALA A 11 12.10 -6.40 12.48
N LEU A 12 13.08 -6.89 13.25
CA LEU A 12 13.59 -6.23 14.45
C LEU A 12 15.01 -5.73 14.16
N ILE A 13 15.19 -4.42 14.18
CA ILE A 13 16.49 -3.77 14.00
C ILE A 13 17.03 -3.42 15.39
N GLU A 14 18.07 -4.13 15.82
CA GLU A 14 18.70 -3.95 17.11
C GLU A 14 19.96 -3.08 16.96
N THR A 15 19.92 -1.90 17.53
CA THR A 15 21.02 -0.94 17.53
C THR A 15 21.63 -0.83 18.92
N ARG A 16 22.73 -0.10 19.07
CA ARG A 16 23.28 0.22 20.39
C ARG A 16 22.45 1.22 21.20
N TYR A 17 21.43 1.82 20.60
CA TYR A 17 20.60 2.86 21.20
C TYR A 17 19.14 2.43 21.41
N GLY A 18 18.79 1.22 21.06
CA GLY A 18 17.44 0.67 21.16
C GLY A 18 17.07 -0.19 19.97
N ARG A 19 15.88 -0.75 20.03
CA ARG A 19 15.33 -1.66 19.03
C ARG A 19 14.18 -1.00 18.31
N ILE A 20 14.13 -1.20 17.00
CA ILE A 20 13.01 -0.76 16.16
C ILE A 20 12.33 -2.01 15.60
N LEU A 21 11.06 -2.18 15.92
CA LEU A 21 10.19 -3.20 15.33
C LEU A 21 9.48 -2.62 14.12
N THR A 22 9.55 -3.29 12.98
CA THR A 22 8.89 -2.84 11.74
C THR A 22 7.78 -3.79 11.33
N ASP A 23 6.62 -3.24 10.94
CA ASP A 23 5.48 -3.91 10.30
C ASP A 23 5.13 -5.29 10.89
N PRO A 24 4.86 -5.42 12.21
CA PRO A 24 4.60 -6.72 12.84
C PRO A 24 3.26 -7.30 12.38
N TRP A 25 3.34 -8.39 11.60
CA TRP A 25 2.19 -9.09 11.05
C TRP A 25 2.24 -10.60 11.32
N VAL A 26 1.14 -11.16 11.85
CA VAL A 26 1.01 -12.58 12.24
C VAL A 26 -0.35 -13.17 11.87
N ASN A 27 -1.44 -12.41 12.07
CA ASN A 27 -2.79 -12.89 11.85
C ASN A 27 -3.16 -12.92 10.36
N PRO A 28 -4.12 -13.75 9.95
CA PRO A 28 -4.53 -13.82 8.56
C PRO A 28 -5.00 -12.45 8.04
N ALA A 29 -4.49 -12.04 6.87
CA ALA A 29 -4.90 -10.82 6.20
C ALA A 29 -5.88 -11.11 5.05
N TYR A 30 -6.56 -10.06 4.55
CA TYR A 30 -7.37 -10.08 3.33
C TYR A 30 -8.37 -11.24 3.25
N PHE A 31 -9.42 -11.19 4.06
CA PHE A 31 -10.40 -12.28 4.14
C PHE A 31 -9.75 -13.65 4.46
N GLY A 32 -8.82 -13.67 5.39
CA GLY A 32 -8.15 -14.91 5.81
C GLY A 32 -7.42 -15.62 4.68
N SER A 33 -6.98 -14.90 3.65
CA SER A 33 -6.30 -15.48 2.49
C SER A 33 -4.80 -15.55 2.67
N TRP A 34 -4.20 -14.49 3.21
CA TRP A 34 -2.76 -14.34 3.31
C TRP A 34 -2.25 -14.69 4.69
N PHE A 35 -1.15 -15.44 4.72
CA PHE A 35 -0.40 -15.77 5.94
C PHE A 35 1.08 -15.48 5.73
N PRO A 36 1.82 -15.06 6.78
CA PRO A 36 3.27 -14.95 6.70
C PRO A 36 3.91 -16.29 6.31
N PHE A 37 4.86 -16.26 5.41
CA PHE A 37 5.60 -17.44 5.00
C PHE A 37 7.12 -17.20 5.08
N PRO A 38 7.86 -18.09 5.78
CA PRO A 38 7.39 -19.17 6.68
C PRO A 38 6.60 -18.67 7.88
N ASP A 39 5.91 -19.60 8.57
CA ASP A 39 5.09 -19.31 9.77
C ASP A 39 5.91 -18.62 10.87
N ASN A 40 5.44 -17.48 11.32
CA ASN A 40 6.06 -16.69 12.37
C ASN A 40 5.27 -16.66 13.69
N SER A 41 4.14 -17.37 13.74
CA SER A 41 3.25 -17.36 14.91
C SER A 41 3.90 -17.95 16.18
N GLY A 42 4.95 -18.74 16.02
CA GLY A 42 5.71 -19.34 17.12
C GLY A 42 6.84 -18.48 17.68
N LEU A 43 7.06 -17.25 17.19
CA LEU A 43 8.07 -16.34 17.75
C LEU A 43 7.63 -15.82 19.12
N ASP A 44 8.60 -15.43 19.95
CA ASP A 44 8.33 -14.78 21.25
C ASP A 44 7.94 -13.32 21.07
N TRP A 45 6.71 -13.12 20.58
CA TRP A 45 6.17 -11.79 20.28
C TRP A 45 6.01 -10.91 21.52
N ASP A 46 5.86 -11.50 22.70
CA ASP A 46 5.78 -10.74 23.96
C ASP A 46 7.12 -10.08 24.29
N THR A 47 8.24 -10.75 24.01
CA THR A 47 9.58 -10.16 24.15
C THR A 47 9.92 -9.22 22.99
N ILE A 48 9.58 -9.58 21.76
CA ILE A 48 9.82 -8.76 20.57
C ILE A 48 9.04 -7.45 20.66
N GLY A 49 7.79 -7.51 21.12
CA GLY A 49 6.90 -6.36 21.27
C GLY A 49 7.29 -5.36 22.35
N GLN A 50 8.35 -5.62 23.13
CA GLN A 50 8.94 -4.66 24.07
C GLN A 50 10.02 -3.78 23.40
N ALA A 51 10.03 -3.67 22.07
CA ALA A 51 10.92 -2.76 21.36
C ALA A 51 10.65 -1.30 21.75
N GLU A 52 11.71 -0.50 21.82
CA GLU A 52 11.63 0.92 22.19
C GLU A 52 10.90 1.75 21.13
N TYR A 53 10.97 1.32 19.86
CA TYR A 53 10.32 1.99 18.74
C TYR A 53 9.52 0.99 17.90
N LEU A 54 8.38 1.47 17.40
CA LEU A 54 7.55 0.78 16.42
C LEU A 54 7.51 1.63 15.14
N TYR A 55 7.70 1.00 14.01
CA TYR A 55 7.45 1.60 12.72
C TYR A 55 6.40 0.76 11.98
N VAL A 56 5.32 1.41 11.57
CA VAL A 56 4.31 0.85 10.67
C VAL A 56 4.35 1.66 9.40
N SER A 57 4.76 1.02 8.31
CA SER A 57 5.01 1.69 7.04
C SER A 57 3.74 2.23 6.40
N HIS A 58 2.63 1.48 6.48
CA HIS A 58 1.33 1.84 5.91
C HIS A 58 0.21 0.94 6.46
N LEU A 59 -1.02 1.12 5.97
CA LEU A 59 -2.23 0.49 6.53
C LEU A 59 -2.62 -0.84 5.87
N HIS A 60 -1.86 -1.38 4.92
CA HIS A 60 -2.16 -2.70 4.39
C HIS A 60 -2.10 -3.75 5.50
N ARG A 61 -3.01 -4.73 5.46
CA ARG A 61 -3.22 -5.70 6.55
C ARG A 61 -2.04 -6.65 6.79
N ASP A 62 -1.14 -6.79 5.86
CA ASP A 62 0.12 -7.55 5.97
C ASP A 62 1.29 -6.69 6.51
N HIS A 63 1.04 -5.43 6.83
CA HIS A 63 1.94 -4.50 7.53
C HIS A 63 1.32 -3.94 8.81
N PHE A 64 0.01 -3.74 8.81
CA PHE A 64 -0.78 -3.28 9.95
C PHE A 64 -1.73 -4.38 10.41
N ASP A 65 -1.34 -5.12 11.44
CA ASP A 65 -2.12 -6.18 12.09
C ASP A 65 -2.71 -5.66 13.41
N PRO A 66 -3.95 -5.16 13.43
CA PRO A 66 -4.51 -4.49 14.59
C PRO A 66 -4.63 -5.41 15.81
N GLU A 67 -4.97 -6.70 15.60
CA GLU A 67 -5.11 -7.66 16.71
C GLU A 67 -3.76 -7.97 17.33
N HIS A 68 -2.74 -8.17 16.51
CA HIS A 68 -1.39 -8.42 16.98
C HIS A 68 -0.78 -7.19 17.66
N LEU A 69 -0.92 -6.02 17.05
CA LEU A 69 -0.51 -4.72 17.61
C LEU A 69 -1.17 -4.46 18.97
N ALA A 70 -2.47 -4.72 19.09
CA ALA A 70 -3.21 -4.53 20.33
C ALA A 70 -2.72 -5.43 21.46
N LYS A 71 -2.44 -6.70 21.15
CA LYS A 71 -2.21 -7.75 22.14
C LYS A 71 -0.73 -7.88 22.56
N HIS A 72 0.20 -7.81 21.60
CA HIS A 72 1.60 -8.18 21.83
C HIS A 72 2.56 -6.99 21.85
N ILE A 73 2.17 -5.82 21.31
CA ILE A 73 3.08 -4.68 21.26
C ILE A 73 2.83 -3.74 22.43
N SER A 74 3.89 -3.42 23.16
CA SER A 74 3.88 -2.53 24.32
C SER A 74 3.28 -1.16 23.96
N LYS A 75 2.40 -0.62 24.80
CA LYS A 75 1.83 0.70 24.60
C LYS A 75 2.76 1.84 25.05
N ASP A 76 3.86 1.50 25.71
CA ASP A 76 4.94 2.44 26.03
C ASP A 76 5.92 2.65 24.86
N THR A 77 5.82 1.82 23.81
CA THR A 77 6.62 1.92 22.60
C THR A 77 6.34 3.24 21.87
N ARG A 78 7.38 3.92 21.40
CA ARG A 78 7.25 5.15 20.60
C ARG A 78 7.09 4.80 19.12
N VAL A 79 6.01 5.26 18.53
CA VAL A 79 5.72 5.01 17.11
C VAL A 79 6.41 6.06 16.25
N LEU A 80 7.26 5.63 15.32
CA LEU A 80 7.81 6.47 14.26
C LEU A 80 6.72 6.67 13.21
N LEU A 81 6.11 7.85 13.18
CA LEU A 81 4.94 8.11 12.36
C LEU A 81 5.32 8.74 11.02
N PRO A 82 5.06 8.07 9.87
CA PRO A 82 5.27 8.66 8.55
C PRO A 82 4.46 9.96 8.37
N ALA A 83 5.02 10.93 7.68
CA ALA A 83 4.40 12.24 7.44
C ALA A 83 3.35 12.17 6.32
N TYR A 84 2.33 11.35 6.49
CA TYR A 84 1.19 11.30 5.57
C TYR A 84 0.33 12.56 5.66
N ALA A 85 -0.42 12.83 4.60
CA ALA A 85 -1.28 14.00 4.54
C ALA A 85 -2.51 13.88 5.45
N THR A 86 -2.91 12.65 5.84
CA THR A 86 -4.02 12.38 6.75
C THR A 86 -3.53 11.86 8.09
N THR A 87 -4.40 11.89 9.10
CA THR A 87 -4.15 11.33 10.43
C THR A 87 -4.55 9.85 10.55
N GLU A 88 -5.05 9.22 9.48
CA GLU A 88 -5.67 7.90 9.53
C GLU A 88 -4.79 6.83 10.20
N LEU A 89 -3.50 6.75 9.85
CA LEU A 89 -2.58 5.80 10.48
C LEU A 89 -2.42 6.08 11.99
N ARG A 90 -2.29 7.36 12.39
CA ARG A 90 -2.24 7.76 13.78
C ARG A 90 -3.52 7.35 14.51
N ASP A 91 -4.69 7.71 13.95
CA ASP A 91 -6.00 7.48 14.58
C ASP A 91 -6.21 5.98 14.82
N ARG A 92 -5.89 5.13 13.82
CA ARG A 92 -5.92 3.67 13.95
C ARG A 92 -5.00 3.16 15.06
N LEU A 93 -3.81 3.70 15.19
CA LEU A 93 -2.87 3.34 16.26
C LEU A 93 -3.34 3.84 17.63
N GLU A 94 -3.94 5.04 17.70
CA GLU A 94 -4.53 5.57 18.93
C GLU A 94 -5.71 4.71 19.41
N ASP A 95 -6.54 4.22 18.50
CA ASP A 95 -7.64 3.29 18.81
C ASP A 95 -7.12 1.98 19.42
N LEU A 96 -5.92 1.53 19.01
CA LEU A 96 -5.25 0.37 19.59
C LEU A 96 -4.53 0.66 20.91
N GLY A 97 -4.58 1.91 21.41
CA GLY A 97 -4.03 2.32 22.70
C GLY A 97 -2.64 2.91 22.67
N PHE A 98 -2.01 3.11 21.51
CA PHE A 98 -0.72 3.81 21.42
C PHE A 98 -0.90 5.30 21.71
N ARG A 99 0.08 5.92 22.40
CA ARG A 99 -0.01 7.34 22.81
C ARG A 99 1.30 8.10 22.62
N HIS A 100 2.38 7.41 22.31
CA HIS A 100 3.71 7.97 22.18
C HIS A 100 4.13 7.97 20.71
N PHE A 101 4.07 9.13 20.07
CA PHE A 101 4.39 9.29 18.65
C PHE A 101 5.62 10.17 18.47
N VAL A 102 6.47 9.79 17.53
CA VAL A 102 7.54 10.61 16.97
C VAL A 102 7.06 11.06 15.60
N GLU A 103 6.62 12.32 15.51
CA GLU A 103 6.24 12.93 14.25
C GLU A 103 7.48 13.10 13.38
N THR A 104 7.52 12.43 12.24
CA THR A 104 8.61 12.61 11.29
C THR A 104 8.21 13.61 10.20
N VAL A 105 9.21 14.23 9.60
CA VAL A 105 9.05 15.00 8.35
C VAL A 105 9.66 14.17 7.23
N SER A 106 8.93 14.02 6.13
CA SER A 106 9.43 13.20 5.01
C SER A 106 10.76 13.73 4.50
N ASP A 107 11.68 12.82 4.24
CA ASP A 107 13.02 13.10 3.73
C ASP A 107 13.95 13.91 4.68
N GLU A 108 13.57 14.04 5.96
CA GLU A 108 14.40 14.68 6.98
C GLU A 108 14.92 13.67 8.01
N VAL A 109 16.20 13.81 8.40
CA VAL A 109 16.80 12.98 9.45
C VAL A 109 16.38 13.49 10.83
N HIS A 110 15.82 12.58 11.63
CA HIS A 110 15.45 12.81 13.02
C HIS A 110 16.44 12.10 13.95
N GLU A 111 16.95 12.83 14.92
CA GLU A 111 17.77 12.27 15.99
C GLU A 111 16.88 11.84 17.15
N LEU A 112 16.96 10.56 17.50
CA LEU A 112 16.26 9.95 18.62
C LEU A 112 17.21 9.80 19.82
N ASP A 113 16.73 9.16 20.89
CA ASP A 113 17.52 9.00 22.12
C ASP A 113 18.86 8.31 21.86
N GLY A 114 19.89 8.78 22.54
CA GLY A 114 21.23 8.20 22.50
C GLY A 114 22.03 8.51 21.23
N GLY A 115 21.43 9.17 20.23
CA GLY A 115 22.05 9.47 18.93
C GLY A 115 21.66 8.48 17.83
N LEU A 116 20.56 7.73 18.02
CA LEU A 116 19.93 6.96 16.96
C LEU A 116 19.33 7.91 15.93
N GLN A 117 19.67 7.74 14.68
CA GLN A 117 19.13 8.55 13.58
C GLN A 117 18.16 7.74 12.73
N VAL A 118 17.05 8.35 12.40
CA VAL A 118 16.04 7.78 11.50
C VAL A 118 15.60 8.81 10.47
N MET A 119 15.25 8.34 9.29
CA MET A 119 14.56 9.14 8.26
C MET A 119 13.43 8.30 7.69
N VAL A 120 12.24 8.87 7.60
CA VAL A 120 11.09 8.24 6.95
C VAL A 120 10.78 9.00 5.68
N GLN A 121 10.72 8.27 4.56
CA GLN A 121 10.21 8.80 3.29
C GLN A 121 8.79 8.32 3.11
N ALA A 122 7.82 9.21 3.21
CA ALA A 122 6.41 8.90 2.97
C ALA A 122 6.06 9.14 1.49
N LEU A 123 5.54 8.10 0.83
CA LEU A 123 5.11 8.16 -0.56
C LEU A 123 3.59 8.25 -0.61
N THR A 124 3.08 9.09 -1.50
CA THR A 124 1.66 9.21 -1.80
C THR A 124 1.47 9.21 -3.30
N SER A 125 0.52 8.45 -3.77
CA SER A 125 0.14 8.42 -5.19
C SER A 125 -1.37 8.39 -5.31
N PRO A 126 -1.94 8.73 -6.47
CA PRO A 126 -3.40 8.66 -6.64
C PRO A 126 -3.91 7.23 -6.53
N THR A 127 -3.06 6.26 -6.89
CA THR A 127 -3.40 4.85 -6.83
C THR A 127 -3.42 4.31 -5.40
N ASP A 128 -2.75 4.98 -4.46
CA ASP A 128 -2.68 4.56 -3.05
C ASP A 128 -3.48 5.49 -2.13
N GLY A 129 -4.07 6.53 -2.73
CA GLY A 129 -4.80 7.56 -1.98
C GLY A 129 -3.86 8.49 -1.20
N PRO A 130 -4.36 9.17 -0.16
CA PRO A 130 -3.58 10.11 0.64
C PRO A 130 -2.60 9.43 1.61
N ILE A 131 -2.72 8.13 1.82
CA ILE A 131 -1.78 7.27 2.55
C ILE A 131 -1.23 6.27 1.55
N GLY A 132 0.04 6.41 1.23
CA GLY A 132 0.76 5.45 0.41
C GLY A 132 1.71 4.62 1.29
N ASP A 133 2.74 4.08 0.66
CA ASP A 133 3.79 3.36 1.37
C ASP A 133 4.83 4.31 1.96
N SER A 134 5.67 3.82 2.84
CA SER A 134 6.83 4.58 3.32
C SER A 134 8.06 3.71 3.47
N SER A 135 9.24 4.33 3.38
CA SER A 135 10.54 3.69 3.63
C SER A 135 11.16 4.24 4.90
N LEU A 136 11.93 3.41 5.61
CA LEU A 136 12.64 3.77 6.82
C LEU A 136 14.15 3.57 6.65
N TRP A 137 14.92 4.64 6.81
CA TRP A 137 16.36 4.59 6.98
C TRP A 137 16.73 4.73 8.45
N VAL A 138 17.71 3.94 8.91
CA VAL A 138 18.16 3.88 10.31
C VAL A 138 19.67 3.90 10.37
N SER A 139 20.25 4.74 11.22
CA SER A 139 21.69 4.72 11.51
C SER A 139 21.98 4.81 13.00
N ASP A 140 22.91 3.98 13.48
CA ASP A 140 23.47 4.10 14.83
C ASP A 140 24.88 4.76 14.83
N GLY A 141 25.27 5.35 13.69
CA GLY A 141 26.56 5.99 13.47
C GLY A 141 27.71 5.01 13.19
N GLN A 142 27.46 3.69 13.20
CA GLN A 142 28.42 2.65 12.78
C GLN A 142 27.90 1.82 11.63
N HIS A 143 26.59 1.56 11.63
CA HIS A 143 25.90 0.79 10.59
C HIS A 143 24.62 1.50 10.20
N THR A 144 24.17 1.20 8.98
CA THR A 144 22.96 1.74 8.39
C THR A 144 22.08 0.61 7.84
N VAL A 145 20.77 0.78 8.03
CA VAL A 145 19.74 -0.09 7.45
C VAL A 145 18.76 0.77 6.65
N LEU A 146 18.45 0.38 5.44
CA LEU A 146 17.33 0.90 4.66
C LEU A 146 16.26 -0.17 4.55
N ASN A 147 15.12 0.05 5.15
CA ASN A 147 13.92 -0.76 4.98
C ASN A 147 12.98 -0.05 4.00
N GLN A 148 13.06 -0.42 2.73
CA GLN A 148 12.18 0.11 1.70
C GLN A 148 10.82 -0.59 1.71
N ASN A 149 10.76 -1.85 2.18
CA ASN A 149 9.57 -2.70 2.15
C ASN A 149 8.79 -2.59 0.82
N ASP A 150 7.51 -2.25 0.81
CA ASP A 150 6.65 -2.13 -0.38
C ASP A 150 6.80 -0.82 -1.13
N ALA A 151 7.46 0.17 -0.51
CA ALA A 151 7.60 1.51 -1.07
C ALA A 151 8.36 1.50 -2.42
N ARG A 152 7.89 2.34 -3.35
CA ARG A 152 8.44 2.45 -4.70
C ARG A 152 8.79 3.89 -5.02
N PRO A 153 9.83 4.46 -4.38
CA PRO A 153 10.28 5.81 -4.67
C PRO A 153 10.74 5.91 -6.12
N GLY A 154 10.59 7.08 -6.72
CA GLY A 154 11.05 7.34 -8.09
C GLY A 154 12.57 7.29 -8.23
N ALA A 155 13.30 7.65 -7.15
CA ALA A 155 14.76 7.64 -7.05
C ALA A 155 15.20 7.42 -5.60
N LEU A 156 16.43 6.97 -5.39
CA LEU A 156 17.04 6.74 -4.07
C LEU A 156 18.06 7.82 -3.66
N ASP A 157 18.19 8.90 -4.41
CA ASP A 157 19.18 9.96 -4.19
C ASP A 157 19.11 10.57 -2.78
N VAL A 158 17.93 10.65 -2.18
CA VAL A 158 17.75 11.11 -0.79
C VAL A 158 18.50 10.18 0.18
N PHE A 159 18.40 8.87 0.01
CA PHE A 159 19.11 7.89 0.85
C PHE A 159 20.60 7.85 0.53
N GLN A 160 21.00 7.97 -0.73
CA GLN A 160 22.40 7.98 -1.15
C GLN A 160 23.18 9.16 -0.52
N GLN A 161 22.52 10.32 -0.32
CA GLN A 161 23.11 11.49 0.35
C GLN A 161 23.43 11.24 1.83
N LEU A 162 22.79 10.25 2.45
CA LEU A 162 23.03 9.86 3.86
C LEU A 162 24.23 8.91 4.02
N GLY A 163 24.85 8.48 2.93
CA GLY A 163 26.00 7.61 2.91
C GLY A 163 25.68 6.14 2.59
N PRO A 164 26.66 5.25 2.70
CA PRO A 164 26.50 3.85 2.31
C PRO A 164 25.50 3.11 3.20
N VAL A 165 24.75 2.19 2.60
CA VAL A 165 23.80 1.32 3.29
C VAL A 165 24.45 -0.04 3.56
N ASP A 166 24.46 -0.50 4.82
CA ASP A 166 24.97 -1.82 5.19
C ASP A 166 23.96 -2.93 4.92
N ALA A 167 22.67 -2.69 5.21
CA ALA A 167 21.60 -3.67 4.98
C ALA A 167 20.40 -3.02 4.30
N TYR A 168 19.96 -3.62 3.22
CA TYR A 168 18.83 -3.18 2.42
C TYR A 168 17.72 -4.23 2.45
N LEU A 169 16.61 -3.90 3.09
CA LEU A 169 15.39 -4.72 3.12
C LEU A 169 14.46 -4.20 2.03
N ILE A 170 14.12 -5.05 1.05
CA ILE A 170 13.39 -4.62 -0.15
C ILE A 170 12.40 -5.67 -0.63
N GLN A 171 11.23 -5.20 -1.09
CA GLN A 171 10.25 -6.04 -1.77
C GLN A 171 10.79 -6.51 -3.13
N PHE A 172 10.69 -7.80 -3.38
CA PHE A 172 11.14 -8.42 -4.64
C PHE A 172 9.98 -8.99 -5.47
N SER A 173 8.84 -9.29 -4.82
CA SER A 173 7.64 -9.76 -5.50
C SER A 173 6.47 -8.83 -5.16
N GLY A 174 5.72 -8.40 -6.15
CA GLY A 174 4.49 -7.65 -5.90
C GLY A 174 3.35 -8.63 -5.68
N ALA A 175 2.66 -8.49 -4.58
CA ALA A 175 1.46 -9.22 -4.30
C ALA A 175 0.28 -8.55 -5.02
N ILE A 176 -0.28 -9.23 -6.01
CA ILE A 176 -1.42 -8.74 -6.79
C ILE A 176 -2.20 -9.94 -7.33
N TRP A 177 -3.47 -9.72 -7.63
CA TRP A 177 -4.39 -10.76 -8.10
C TRP A 177 -4.24 -11.10 -9.61
N TYR A 178 -3.75 -10.18 -10.42
CA TYR A 178 -3.58 -10.40 -11.86
C TYR A 178 -2.29 -11.15 -12.17
N PRO A 179 -2.28 -12.15 -13.06
CA PRO A 179 -3.44 -12.69 -13.83
C PRO A 179 -4.15 -13.86 -13.12
N MET A 180 -3.80 -14.17 -11.87
CA MET A 180 -4.17 -15.41 -11.19
C MET A 180 -5.69 -15.61 -11.09
N VAL A 181 -6.45 -14.57 -10.73
CA VAL A 181 -7.92 -14.63 -10.57
C VAL A 181 -8.70 -14.48 -11.89
N TYR A 182 -8.00 -14.20 -13.01
CA TYR A 182 -8.70 -13.99 -14.28
C TYR A 182 -9.18 -15.30 -14.89
N GLU A 183 -10.39 -15.28 -15.48
CA GLU A 183 -10.96 -16.42 -16.18
C GLU A 183 -10.28 -16.60 -17.56
N LEU A 184 -9.03 -17.02 -17.52
CA LEU A 184 -8.20 -17.28 -18.69
C LEU A 184 -7.73 -18.73 -18.70
N PRO A 185 -7.48 -19.33 -19.89
CA PRO A 185 -6.80 -20.62 -19.96
C PRO A 185 -5.43 -20.58 -19.24
N THR A 186 -5.03 -21.66 -18.58
CA THR A 186 -3.76 -21.76 -17.83
C THR A 186 -2.56 -21.26 -18.64
N ARG A 187 -2.45 -21.66 -19.91
CA ARG A 187 -1.36 -21.18 -20.77
C ARG A 187 -1.34 -19.67 -20.97
N ALA A 188 -2.51 -19.03 -21.01
CA ALA A 188 -2.59 -17.57 -21.11
C ALA A 188 -2.20 -16.90 -19.80
N LYS A 189 -2.62 -17.48 -18.64
CA LYS A 189 -2.17 -16.99 -17.32
C LYS A 189 -0.65 -17.07 -17.19
N GLN A 190 -0.04 -18.18 -17.61
CA GLN A 190 1.41 -18.35 -17.61
C GLN A 190 2.13 -17.30 -18.48
N ALA A 191 1.67 -17.12 -19.72
CA ALA A 191 2.24 -16.13 -20.64
C ALA A 191 2.11 -14.68 -20.15
N LEU A 192 1.19 -14.38 -19.26
CA LEU A 192 1.00 -13.06 -18.65
C LEU A 192 1.74 -12.94 -17.31
N GLY A 193 1.81 -14.00 -16.54
CA GLY A 193 2.43 -14.01 -15.22
C GLY A 193 3.97 -14.00 -15.29
N GLU A 194 4.56 -14.77 -16.21
CA GLU A 194 6.01 -14.87 -16.36
C GLU A 194 6.67 -13.49 -16.63
N PRO A 195 6.25 -12.71 -17.64
CA PRO A 195 6.83 -11.37 -17.85
C PRO A 195 6.55 -10.40 -16.70
N LYS A 196 5.44 -10.59 -15.98
CA LYS A 196 5.13 -9.78 -14.80
C LYS A 196 6.12 -10.05 -13.66
N ARG A 197 6.37 -11.32 -13.35
CA ARG A 197 7.38 -11.71 -12.37
C ARG A 197 8.77 -11.17 -12.74
N ASP A 198 9.16 -11.31 -14.01
CA ASP A 198 10.45 -10.84 -14.50
C ASP A 198 10.59 -9.31 -14.33
N ARG A 199 9.56 -8.53 -14.69
CA ARG A 199 9.54 -7.08 -14.45
C ARG A 199 9.64 -6.70 -12.96
N GLN A 200 9.08 -7.52 -12.06
CA GLN A 200 9.23 -7.29 -10.62
C GLN A 200 10.68 -7.49 -10.18
N PHE A 201 11.32 -8.56 -10.63
CA PHE A 201 12.72 -8.85 -10.35
C PHE A 201 13.64 -7.78 -10.93
N ASP A 202 13.45 -7.39 -12.19
CA ASP A 202 14.20 -6.33 -12.85
C ASP A 202 14.06 -4.98 -12.15
N ARG A 203 12.87 -4.65 -11.64
CA ARG A 203 12.67 -3.43 -10.86
C ARG A 203 13.45 -3.49 -9.56
N THR A 204 13.41 -4.60 -8.86
CA THR A 204 14.15 -4.78 -7.60
C THR A 204 15.64 -4.73 -7.85
N LEU A 205 16.13 -5.34 -8.93
CA LEU A 205 17.54 -5.27 -9.33
C LEU A 205 17.99 -3.81 -9.55
N ARG A 206 17.19 -2.99 -10.25
CA ARG A 206 17.52 -1.56 -10.44
C ARG A 206 17.66 -0.82 -9.11
N TYR A 207 16.79 -1.09 -8.13
CA TYR A 207 16.93 -0.50 -6.80
C TYR A 207 18.17 -1.01 -6.06
N ILE A 208 18.53 -2.28 -6.24
CA ILE A 208 19.75 -2.87 -5.66
C ILE A 208 20.98 -2.17 -6.26
N ASP A 209 21.04 -2.05 -7.60
CA ASP A 209 22.11 -1.33 -8.30
C ASP A 209 22.22 0.13 -7.86
N GLU A 210 21.07 0.82 -7.73
CA GLU A 210 21.04 2.22 -7.35
C GLU A 210 21.43 2.45 -5.89
N CYS A 211 21.01 1.55 -4.98
CA CYS A 211 21.32 1.64 -3.55
C CYS A 211 22.77 1.28 -3.24
N ASP A 212 23.37 0.36 -4.02
CA ASP A 212 24.73 -0.19 -3.82
C ASP A 212 24.97 -0.63 -2.36
N ALA A 213 23.96 -1.32 -1.79
CA ALA A 213 24.00 -1.75 -0.40
C ALA A 213 24.97 -2.93 -0.21
N ARG A 214 25.64 -2.97 0.93
CA ARG A 214 26.58 -4.05 1.26
C ARG A 214 25.91 -5.42 1.35
N PHE A 215 24.67 -5.50 1.81
CA PHE A 215 23.87 -6.72 1.88
C PHE A 215 22.40 -6.42 1.56
N VAL A 216 21.77 -7.31 0.81
CA VAL A 216 20.38 -7.22 0.37
C VAL A 216 19.56 -8.34 0.98
N PHE A 217 18.45 -7.98 1.59
CA PHE A 217 17.50 -8.89 2.21
C PHE A 217 16.14 -8.78 1.50
N PRO A 218 15.77 -9.73 0.63
CA PRO A 218 14.44 -9.74 0.04
C PRO A 218 13.38 -9.96 1.12
N THR A 219 12.45 -9.03 1.23
CA THR A 219 11.37 -8.99 2.24
C THR A 219 10.03 -8.67 1.59
N ALA A 220 8.98 -8.48 2.39
CA ALA A 220 7.64 -8.09 1.94
C ALA A 220 7.09 -8.98 0.81
N GLY A 221 7.15 -10.28 1.01
CA GLY A 221 6.60 -11.25 0.06
C GLY A 221 7.32 -12.61 0.06
N PRO A 222 6.71 -13.60 -0.60
CA PRO A 222 5.27 -13.67 -0.85
C PRO A 222 4.49 -14.09 0.41
N PRO A 223 3.16 -13.89 0.47
CA PRO A 223 2.31 -14.58 1.45
C PRO A 223 2.17 -16.04 1.07
N CYS A 224 1.67 -16.88 1.98
CA CYS A 224 1.15 -18.19 1.60
C CYS A 224 -0.38 -18.26 1.78
N PHE A 225 -0.99 -19.14 1.01
CA PHE A 225 -2.43 -19.35 0.99
C PHE A 225 -2.75 -20.73 1.62
N LEU A 226 -3.41 -20.69 2.77
CA LEU A 226 -3.71 -21.92 3.53
C LEU A 226 -5.15 -22.41 3.33
N ASP A 227 -6.05 -21.54 2.85
CA ASP A 227 -7.40 -21.96 2.47
C ASP A 227 -7.34 -22.94 1.30
N PRO A 228 -8.02 -24.10 1.37
CA PRO A 228 -8.08 -25.04 0.25
C PRO A 228 -8.52 -24.43 -1.07
N ASP A 229 -9.41 -23.43 -1.04
CA ASP A 229 -9.92 -22.74 -2.24
C ASP A 229 -8.87 -21.85 -2.92
N LEU A 230 -7.78 -21.50 -2.21
CA LEU A 230 -6.69 -20.63 -2.68
C LEU A 230 -5.35 -21.37 -2.77
N TRP A 231 -5.33 -22.66 -2.48
CA TRP A 231 -4.08 -23.44 -2.41
C TRP A 231 -3.24 -23.40 -3.68
N GLU A 232 -3.88 -23.29 -4.83
CA GLU A 232 -3.23 -23.23 -6.13
C GLU A 232 -2.41 -21.96 -6.36
N PHE A 233 -2.60 -20.91 -5.55
CA PHE A 233 -1.81 -19.67 -5.67
C PHE A 233 -0.41 -19.80 -5.05
N ASN A 234 -0.16 -20.81 -4.20
CA ASN A 234 1.18 -21.04 -3.71
C ASN A 234 2.12 -21.46 -4.85
N ASP A 235 3.31 -20.87 -4.89
CA ASP A 235 4.35 -21.30 -5.83
C ASP A 235 5.04 -22.58 -5.33
N PHE A 236 4.96 -23.65 -6.12
CA PHE A 236 5.66 -24.91 -5.86
C PHE A 236 6.81 -25.13 -6.87
N GLY A 237 7.11 -24.15 -7.70
CA GLY A 237 8.18 -24.21 -8.70
C GLY A 237 7.79 -24.92 -10.00
N ASP A 238 6.53 -25.26 -10.19
CA ASP A 238 6.00 -25.96 -11.38
C ASP A 238 5.23 -25.05 -12.33
N ASP A 239 4.89 -23.81 -11.91
CA ASP A 239 4.22 -22.81 -12.73
C ASP A 239 5.11 -21.58 -12.97
N PRO A 240 5.68 -21.40 -14.17
CA PRO A 240 6.49 -20.22 -14.48
C PRO A 240 5.69 -18.91 -14.46
N GLY A 241 4.37 -18.99 -14.58
CA GLY A 241 3.47 -17.85 -14.53
C GLY A 241 2.99 -17.48 -13.13
N ASN A 242 3.40 -18.21 -12.09
CA ASN A 242 3.08 -17.86 -10.71
C ASN A 242 3.80 -16.55 -10.32
N ILE A 243 3.05 -15.60 -9.77
CA ILE A 243 3.54 -14.26 -9.42
C ILE A 243 3.89 -14.11 -7.94
N PHE A 244 3.89 -15.20 -7.18
CA PHE A 244 4.25 -15.27 -5.76
C PHE A 244 5.52 -16.11 -5.54
N PRO A 245 6.66 -15.78 -6.20
CA PRO A 245 7.90 -16.55 -6.10
C PRO A 245 8.50 -16.46 -4.70
N ASP A 246 9.10 -17.54 -4.23
CA ASP A 246 9.80 -17.55 -2.95
C ASP A 246 11.07 -16.68 -2.95
N GLN A 247 11.49 -16.20 -1.77
CA GLN A 247 12.76 -15.47 -1.59
C GLN A 247 13.95 -16.24 -2.14
N SER A 248 13.96 -17.57 -1.98
CA SER A 248 15.04 -18.44 -2.50
C SER A 248 15.12 -18.43 -4.04
N VAL A 249 13.99 -18.27 -4.72
CA VAL A 249 13.94 -18.16 -6.19
C VAL A 249 14.53 -16.83 -6.63
N PHE A 250 14.14 -15.73 -5.98
CA PHE A 250 14.71 -14.41 -6.26
C PHE A 250 16.21 -14.36 -5.98
N LEU A 251 16.68 -14.89 -4.86
CA LEU A 251 18.10 -14.91 -4.51
C LEU A 251 18.94 -15.74 -5.49
N ALA A 252 18.42 -16.86 -5.98
CA ALA A 252 19.09 -17.63 -7.02
C ALA A 252 19.20 -16.85 -8.34
N TRP A 253 18.11 -16.20 -8.75
CA TRP A 253 18.10 -15.33 -9.94
C TRP A 253 19.04 -14.13 -9.78
N LEU A 254 19.05 -13.49 -8.60
CA LEU A 254 19.91 -12.35 -8.29
C LEU A 254 21.40 -12.72 -8.41
N ALA A 255 21.78 -13.90 -7.91
CA ALA A 255 23.15 -14.43 -8.05
C ALA A 255 23.52 -14.70 -9.52
N GLU A 256 22.57 -15.13 -10.36
CA GLU A 256 22.77 -15.28 -11.81
C GLU A 256 23.00 -13.94 -12.52
N GLN A 257 22.47 -12.83 -11.95
CA GLN A 257 22.76 -11.47 -12.43
C GLN A 257 24.13 -10.94 -11.95
N GLY A 258 24.86 -11.68 -11.13
CA GLY A 258 26.20 -11.32 -10.64
C GLY A 258 26.20 -10.63 -9.26
N HIS A 259 25.09 -10.68 -8.53
CA HIS A 259 24.91 -10.08 -7.22
C HIS A 259 25.06 -11.14 -6.11
N ASP A 260 26.17 -11.11 -5.38
CA ASP A 260 26.49 -12.05 -4.30
C ASP A 260 26.12 -11.54 -2.90
N GLU A 261 25.62 -10.30 -2.79
CA GLU A 261 25.26 -9.63 -1.53
C GLU A 261 23.90 -10.07 -0.97
N GLY A 262 23.11 -10.81 -1.76
CA GLY A 262 21.79 -11.31 -1.32
C GLY A 262 21.87 -12.24 -0.12
N ARG A 263 21.00 -12.06 0.85
CA ARG A 263 20.91 -12.85 2.08
C ARG A 263 19.45 -13.24 2.36
N LEU A 264 19.25 -14.51 2.72
CA LEU A 264 17.94 -15.01 3.13
C LEU A 264 17.69 -14.67 4.60
N LEU A 265 16.54 -14.09 4.91
CA LEU A 265 16.15 -13.75 6.27
C LEU A 265 14.77 -14.35 6.59
N LEU A 266 14.76 -15.47 7.31
CA LEU A 266 13.56 -16.19 7.71
C LEU A 266 13.09 -15.74 9.11
N PRO A 267 11.84 -16.05 9.52
CA PRO A 267 11.39 -15.79 10.89
C PRO A 267 12.35 -16.35 11.96
N GLY A 268 12.81 -15.48 12.87
CA GLY A 268 13.79 -15.80 13.91
C GLY A 268 15.25 -15.86 13.43
N SER A 269 15.53 -15.63 12.14
CA SER A 269 16.89 -15.55 11.62
C SER A 269 17.52 -14.21 11.96
N VAL A 270 18.80 -14.21 12.31
CA VAL A 270 19.56 -13.02 12.72
C VAL A 270 20.76 -12.81 11.81
N SER A 271 20.89 -11.62 11.25
CA SER A 271 22.11 -11.14 10.60
C SER A 271 22.83 -10.11 11.47
N ASP A 272 24.12 -10.32 11.72
CA ASP A 272 24.96 -9.38 12.48
C ASP A 272 25.84 -8.57 11.52
N LEU A 273 25.49 -7.30 11.32
CA LEU A 273 26.19 -6.41 10.39
C LEU A 273 27.61 -6.05 10.85
N ALA A 274 27.95 -6.23 12.13
CA ALA A 274 29.29 -6.00 12.65
C ALA A 274 30.29 -7.11 12.25
N LEU A 275 29.79 -8.28 11.85
CA LEU A 275 30.62 -9.40 11.43
C LEU A 275 30.94 -9.32 9.93
N THR A 276 32.13 -9.81 9.56
CA THR A 276 32.53 -9.88 8.15
C THR A 276 31.56 -10.77 7.37
N GLY A 277 31.01 -10.24 6.27
CA GLY A 277 30.03 -10.94 5.43
C GLY A 277 28.62 -10.98 5.99
N ALA A 278 28.33 -10.33 7.15
CA ALA A 278 27.04 -10.32 7.82
C ALA A 278 26.36 -11.70 7.79
N PRO A 279 26.96 -12.71 8.43
CA PRO A 279 26.41 -14.06 8.38
C PRO A 279 25.00 -14.10 8.97
N VAL A 280 24.13 -14.88 8.34
CA VAL A 280 22.78 -15.12 8.85
C VAL A 280 22.77 -16.43 9.64
N THR A 281 22.34 -16.35 10.89
CA THR A 281 22.05 -17.53 11.71
C THR A 281 20.55 -17.82 11.60
N HIS A 282 20.19 -18.95 11.02
CA HIS A 282 18.80 -19.34 10.85
C HIS A 282 18.25 -20.08 12.07
N ALA A 283 17.07 -19.69 12.52
CA ALA A 283 16.29 -20.43 13.53
C ALA A 283 15.59 -21.66 12.92
N ILE A 284 15.28 -21.59 11.63
CA ILE A 284 14.64 -22.66 10.85
C ILE A 284 15.60 -23.03 9.72
N ASP A 285 15.82 -24.32 9.48
CA ASP A 285 16.60 -24.76 8.31
C ASP A 285 15.90 -24.35 7.02
N PRO A 286 16.48 -23.49 6.16
CA PRO A 286 15.86 -23.10 4.89
C PRO A 286 15.45 -24.27 4.01
N ALA A 287 16.21 -25.36 4.00
CA ALA A 287 15.88 -26.56 3.23
C ALA A 287 14.59 -27.23 3.71
N SER A 288 14.16 -27.01 4.96
CA SER A 288 12.92 -27.58 5.48
C SER A 288 11.66 -26.86 5.03
N VAL A 289 11.77 -25.63 4.50
CA VAL A 289 10.61 -24.79 4.16
C VAL A 289 10.47 -24.49 2.67
N PHE A 290 11.56 -24.60 1.89
CA PHE A 290 11.55 -24.29 0.46
C PHE A 290 11.68 -25.52 -0.43
N GLY A 291 11.50 -25.32 -1.74
CA GLY A 291 11.67 -26.33 -2.77
C GLY A 291 10.75 -27.54 -2.56
N ALA A 292 11.30 -28.73 -2.68
CA ALA A 292 10.54 -29.98 -2.56
C ALA A 292 9.85 -30.18 -1.19
N ASN A 293 10.30 -29.50 -0.15
CA ASN A 293 9.71 -29.59 1.20
C ASN A 293 8.57 -28.58 1.43
N LYS A 294 8.44 -27.54 0.59
CA LYS A 294 7.40 -26.50 0.74
C LYS A 294 5.97 -27.07 0.80
N PRO A 295 5.55 -28.02 -0.07
CA PRO A 295 4.20 -28.58 0.02
C PRO A 295 3.91 -29.25 1.36
N VAL A 296 4.90 -29.97 1.90
CA VAL A 296 4.78 -30.67 3.21
C VAL A 296 4.72 -29.65 4.35
N TYR A 297 5.57 -28.63 4.29
CA TYR A 297 5.59 -27.55 5.28
C TYR A 297 4.27 -26.78 5.30
N LEU A 298 3.78 -26.36 4.12
CA LEU A 298 2.50 -25.63 4.01
C LEU A 298 1.31 -26.50 4.44
N LYS A 299 1.34 -27.80 4.17
CA LYS A 299 0.27 -28.71 4.62
C LYS A 299 0.21 -28.80 6.15
N ALA A 300 1.34 -28.93 6.81
CA ALA A 300 1.41 -28.92 8.26
C ALA A 300 1.00 -27.55 8.85
N MET A 301 1.35 -26.46 8.20
CA MET A 301 0.92 -25.10 8.59
C MET A 301 -0.60 -24.94 8.41
N GLN A 302 -1.17 -25.41 7.28
CA GLN A 302 -2.60 -25.42 7.03
C GLN A 302 -3.36 -26.13 8.15
N GLU A 303 -2.93 -27.34 8.53
CA GLU A 303 -3.58 -28.12 9.59
C GLU A 303 -3.60 -27.37 10.94
N ARG A 304 -2.55 -26.60 11.25
CA ARG A 304 -2.49 -25.77 12.48
C ARG A 304 -3.39 -24.53 12.41
N ARG A 305 -3.41 -23.84 11.24
CA ARG A 305 -4.05 -22.53 11.07
C ARG A 305 -5.48 -22.60 10.51
N GLN A 306 -5.94 -23.78 10.04
CA GLN A 306 -7.29 -23.97 9.49
C GLN A 306 -8.42 -23.48 10.42
N PRO A 307 -8.36 -23.69 11.75
CA PRO A 307 -9.39 -23.17 12.65
C PRO A 307 -9.55 -21.64 12.58
N GLU A 308 -8.48 -20.90 12.33
CA GLU A 308 -8.51 -19.43 12.18
C GLU A 308 -9.22 -19.03 10.88
N VAL A 309 -8.94 -19.75 9.79
CA VAL A 309 -9.61 -19.52 8.50
C VAL A 309 -11.11 -19.76 8.63
N GLU A 310 -11.52 -20.87 9.25
CA GLU A 310 -12.93 -21.20 9.43
C GLU A 310 -13.64 -20.21 10.38
N ALA A 311 -12.97 -19.78 11.43
CA ALA A 311 -13.50 -18.75 12.34
C ALA A 311 -13.73 -17.42 11.60
N ALA A 312 -12.79 -17.01 10.76
CA ALA A 312 -12.92 -15.81 9.93
C ALA A 312 -14.10 -15.95 8.95
N LYS A 313 -14.18 -17.08 8.21
CA LYS A 313 -15.28 -17.34 7.26
C LYS A 313 -16.66 -17.24 7.92
N ALA A 314 -16.79 -17.66 9.17
CA ALA A 314 -18.06 -17.64 9.89
C ALA A 314 -18.57 -16.21 10.20
N THR A 315 -17.73 -15.18 10.08
CA THR A 315 -18.08 -13.79 10.37
C THR A 315 -18.47 -12.96 9.14
N TRP A 316 -18.27 -13.44 7.91
CA TRP A 316 -18.41 -12.62 6.71
C TRP A 316 -19.83 -12.49 6.15
N ALA A 317 -20.75 -13.37 6.55
CA ALA A 317 -22.11 -13.31 6.05
C ALA A 317 -22.98 -12.39 6.91
N HIS A 318 -23.59 -11.40 6.28
CA HIS A 318 -24.50 -10.44 6.87
C HIS A 318 -25.85 -10.47 6.11
N PRO A 319 -26.67 -11.49 6.31
CA PRO A 319 -27.90 -11.69 5.53
C PRO A 319 -28.94 -10.60 5.71
N GLU A 320 -28.82 -9.78 6.76
CA GLU A 320 -29.64 -8.58 7.02
C GLU A 320 -29.32 -7.43 6.07
N ILE A 321 -28.18 -7.45 5.37
CA ILE A 321 -27.78 -6.41 4.45
C ILE A 321 -28.43 -6.63 3.07
N GLU A 322 -29.23 -5.67 2.64
CA GLU A 322 -29.74 -5.60 1.28
C GLU A 322 -28.68 -4.92 0.39
N LEU A 323 -27.85 -5.70 -0.31
CA LEU A 323 -26.69 -5.22 -1.04
C LEU A 323 -26.98 -4.09 -2.02
N LEU A 324 -28.06 -4.20 -2.82
CA LEU A 324 -28.36 -3.16 -3.83
C LEU A 324 -28.67 -1.81 -3.18
N PRO A 325 -29.62 -1.68 -2.24
CA PRO A 325 -29.88 -0.42 -1.55
C PRO A 325 -28.64 0.12 -0.82
N ALA A 326 -27.92 -0.73 -0.12
CA ALA A 326 -26.71 -0.33 0.63
C ALA A 326 -25.61 0.23 -0.28
N LEU A 327 -25.34 -0.43 -1.42
CA LEU A 327 -24.38 0.05 -2.41
C LEU A 327 -24.88 1.30 -3.14
N GLN A 328 -26.19 1.45 -3.34
CA GLN A 328 -26.77 2.68 -3.90
C GLN A 328 -26.53 3.86 -2.97
N GLU A 329 -26.85 3.70 -1.68
CA GLU A 329 -26.65 4.74 -0.67
C GLU A 329 -25.16 5.17 -0.61
N TRP A 330 -24.25 4.21 -0.64
CA TRP A 330 -22.81 4.45 -0.55
C TRP A 330 -22.21 5.03 -1.84
N PHE A 331 -22.47 4.38 -3.00
CA PHE A 331 -21.76 4.67 -4.24
C PHE A 331 -22.36 5.83 -5.05
N HIS A 332 -23.68 6.11 -4.96
CA HIS A 332 -24.28 7.17 -5.76
C HIS A 332 -23.64 8.54 -5.53
N PRO A 333 -23.37 8.98 -4.28
CA PRO A 333 -22.65 10.23 -4.05
C PRO A 333 -21.25 10.22 -4.68
N LEU A 334 -20.50 9.13 -4.51
CA LEU A 334 -19.15 8.98 -5.06
C LEU A 334 -19.15 9.00 -6.60
N LEU A 335 -20.09 8.28 -7.22
CA LEU A 335 -20.24 8.28 -8.66
C LEU A 335 -20.63 9.66 -9.21
N ALA A 336 -21.46 10.41 -8.49
CA ALA A 336 -21.83 11.76 -8.89
C ALA A 336 -20.63 12.72 -8.89
N GLU A 337 -19.70 12.55 -7.95
CA GLU A 337 -18.50 13.38 -7.79
C GLU A 337 -17.32 12.94 -8.67
N SER A 338 -17.26 11.65 -9.00
CA SER A 338 -16.22 11.09 -9.84
C SER A 338 -16.35 11.62 -11.29
N THR A 339 -15.57 12.62 -11.64
CA THR A 339 -15.61 13.25 -12.97
C THR A 339 -14.64 12.63 -13.95
N ARG A 340 -13.34 12.65 -13.63
CA ARG A 340 -12.28 12.11 -14.50
C ARG A 340 -12.27 10.61 -14.54
N MET A 341 -12.34 9.96 -13.38
CA MET A 341 -12.34 8.51 -13.34
C MET A 341 -13.55 7.94 -14.06
N ALA A 342 -14.75 8.49 -13.85
CA ALA A 342 -15.92 7.99 -14.55
C ALA A 342 -15.87 8.27 -16.06
N ALA A 343 -15.35 9.42 -16.48
CA ALA A 343 -15.14 9.71 -17.91
C ALA A 343 -14.08 8.76 -18.53
N GLY A 344 -13.02 8.45 -17.80
CA GLY A 344 -11.98 7.52 -18.23
C GLY A 344 -12.44 6.07 -18.26
N ILE A 345 -13.27 5.64 -17.32
CA ILE A 345 -13.91 4.30 -17.32
C ILE A 345 -14.91 4.20 -18.48
N ASN A 346 -15.77 5.19 -18.64
CA ASN A 346 -16.76 5.29 -19.73
C ASN A 346 -17.44 3.95 -20.02
N GLY A 347 -18.09 3.37 -19.00
CA GLY A 347 -18.76 2.07 -19.09
C GLY A 347 -19.20 1.55 -17.75
N GLY A 348 -19.57 0.28 -17.69
CA GLY A 348 -20.06 -0.39 -16.49
C GLY A 348 -19.11 -1.47 -15.99
N ILE A 349 -19.16 -1.71 -14.69
CA ILE A 349 -18.52 -2.84 -14.00
C ILE A 349 -19.63 -3.75 -13.48
N ARG A 350 -19.67 -4.98 -13.98
CA ARG A 350 -20.60 -6.00 -13.50
C ARG A 350 -20.02 -6.71 -12.29
N ILE A 351 -20.81 -6.82 -11.22
CA ILE A 351 -20.44 -7.54 -10.01
C ILE A 351 -21.46 -8.63 -9.74
N VAL A 352 -21.05 -9.88 -9.87
CA VAL A 352 -21.89 -11.05 -9.57
C VAL A 352 -21.62 -11.49 -8.14
N ALA A 353 -22.55 -11.19 -7.24
CA ALA A 353 -22.55 -11.63 -5.86
C ALA A 353 -23.18 -13.05 -5.79
N HIS A 354 -22.34 -14.07 -5.77
CA HIS A 354 -22.78 -15.46 -5.81
C HIS A 354 -23.19 -15.96 -4.43
N ASP A 355 -24.33 -16.69 -4.37
CA ASP A 355 -24.78 -17.38 -3.16
C ASP A 355 -25.64 -18.59 -3.55
N THR A 356 -25.21 -19.78 -3.15
CA THR A 356 -25.89 -21.03 -3.51
C THR A 356 -27.26 -21.18 -2.86
N ASP A 357 -27.45 -20.60 -1.68
CA ASP A 357 -28.66 -20.78 -0.86
C ASP A 357 -29.68 -19.68 -1.11
N ARG A 358 -29.21 -18.43 -1.24
CA ARG A 358 -30.06 -17.24 -1.38
C ARG A 358 -30.20 -16.75 -2.83
N GLY A 359 -29.42 -17.35 -3.74
CA GLY A 359 -29.33 -16.97 -5.15
C GLY A 359 -28.38 -15.80 -5.41
N ASP A 360 -27.92 -15.72 -6.65
CA ASP A 360 -27.00 -14.69 -7.11
C ASP A 360 -27.72 -13.33 -7.18
N ILE A 361 -26.99 -12.27 -6.86
CA ILE A 361 -27.35 -10.88 -7.16
C ILE A 361 -26.41 -10.37 -8.23
N ASP A 362 -26.96 -9.89 -9.33
CA ASP A 362 -26.21 -9.40 -10.48
C ASP A 362 -26.31 -7.87 -10.52
N LEU A 363 -25.22 -7.22 -10.15
CA LEU A 363 -25.13 -5.78 -9.96
C LEU A 363 -24.34 -5.13 -11.09
N LEU A 364 -24.68 -3.89 -11.40
CA LEU A 364 -23.92 -3.01 -12.29
C LEU A 364 -23.58 -1.72 -11.57
N VAL A 365 -22.29 -1.38 -11.55
CA VAL A 365 -21.81 -0.02 -11.25
C VAL A 365 -21.65 0.69 -12.58
N ASP A 366 -22.58 1.58 -12.89
CA ASP A 366 -22.65 2.30 -14.18
C ASP A 366 -22.03 3.69 -14.05
N PHE A 367 -20.82 3.85 -14.58
CA PHE A 367 -20.09 5.13 -14.55
C PHE A 367 -20.60 6.15 -15.56
N VAL A 368 -21.39 5.74 -16.54
CA VAL A 368 -22.02 6.65 -17.51
C VAL A 368 -23.31 7.22 -16.94
N ALA A 369 -24.17 6.36 -16.41
CA ALA A 369 -25.43 6.76 -15.77
C ALA A 369 -25.23 7.30 -14.33
N ARG A 370 -24.05 7.07 -13.72
CA ARG A 370 -23.72 7.46 -12.34
C ARG A 370 -24.60 6.79 -11.29
N GLU A 371 -24.86 5.50 -11.45
CA GLU A 371 -25.74 4.75 -10.57
C GLU A 371 -25.28 3.30 -10.36
N VAL A 372 -25.76 2.70 -9.28
CA VAL A 372 -25.69 1.26 -9.03
C VAL A 372 -27.09 0.69 -9.24
N ARG A 373 -27.21 -0.35 -10.03
CA ARG A 373 -28.48 -1.02 -10.33
C ARG A 373 -28.30 -2.51 -10.59
N LEU A 374 -29.39 -3.22 -10.81
CA LEU A 374 -29.31 -4.58 -11.31
C LEU A 374 -28.81 -4.57 -12.77
N TYR A 375 -27.98 -5.55 -13.09
CA TYR A 375 -27.49 -5.76 -14.45
C TYR A 375 -28.59 -6.32 -15.33
N ASP A 376 -28.73 -5.81 -16.54
CA ASP A 376 -29.77 -6.19 -17.51
C ASP A 376 -29.25 -6.64 -18.88
N GLY A 377 -27.94 -6.94 -18.97
CA GLY A 377 -27.34 -7.54 -20.18
C GLY A 377 -26.53 -6.59 -21.06
N GLU A 378 -26.31 -5.36 -20.63
CA GLU A 378 -25.50 -4.38 -21.36
C GLU A 378 -24.01 -4.73 -21.41
N LYS A 379 -23.29 -4.07 -22.32
CA LYS A 379 -21.83 -4.22 -22.42
C LYS A 379 -21.13 -3.58 -21.21
N VAL A 380 -20.21 -4.32 -20.62
CA VAL A 380 -19.40 -3.88 -19.48
C VAL A 380 -17.91 -3.84 -19.82
N ARG A 381 -17.11 -3.14 -18.99
CA ARG A 381 -15.65 -3.09 -19.09
C ARG A 381 -15.01 -4.24 -18.33
N TYR A 382 -15.55 -4.56 -17.15
CA TYR A 382 -15.10 -5.64 -16.29
C TYR A 382 -16.30 -6.43 -15.77
N GLU A 383 -16.06 -7.70 -15.49
CA GLU A 383 -16.98 -8.57 -14.78
C GLU A 383 -16.21 -9.20 -13.62
N TRP A 384 -16.73 -9.03 -12.42
CA TRP A 384 -16.19 -9.67 -11.20
C TRP A 384 -17.25 -10.59 -10.62
N ARG A 385 -16.81 -11.78 -10.24
CA ARG A 385 -17.65 -12.75 -9.54
C ARG A 385 -17.01 -13.08 -8.21
N THR A 386 -17.74 -12.89 -7.13
CA THR A 386 -17.30 -13.19 -5.76
C THR A 386 -18.46 -13.73 -4.94
N GLN A 387 -18.19 -14.31 -3.78
CA GLN A 387 -19.25 -14.74 -2.89
C GLN A 387 -19.99 -13.52 -2.30
N ARG A 388 -21.30 -13.64 -2.19
CA ARG A 388 -22.17 -12.58 -1.64
C ARG A 388 -21.75 -12.16 -0.24
N ALA A 389 -21.35 -13.11 0.60
CA ALA A 389 -20.85 -12.87 1.95
C ALA A 389 -19.66 -11.89 1.99
N TYR A 390 -18.78 -11.90 0.99
CA TYR A 390 -17.64 -10.97 0.97
C TYR A 390 -18.08 -9.54 0.66
N LEU A 391 -19.06 -9.36 -0.22
CA LEU A 391 -19.63 -8.03 -0.47
C LEU A 391 -20.44 -7.52 0.74
N GLU A 392 -21.17 -8.42 1.41
CA GLU A 392 -21.88 -8.09 2.65
C GLU A 392 -20.91 -7.62 3.73
N GLN A 393 -19.78 -8.30 3.90
CA GLN A 393 -18.72 -7.90 4.83
C GLN A 393 -18.10 -6.55 4.48
N LEU A 394 -17.79 -6.30 3.21
CA LEU A 394 -17.27 -4.98 2.76
C LEU A 394 -18.23 -3.84 3.07
N VAL A 395 -19.53 -4.07 2.88
CA VAL A 395 -20.57 -3.09 3.19
C VAL A 395 -20.72 -2.93 4.71
N HIS A 396 -20.69 -4.03 5.46
CA HIS A 396 -20.78 -4.02 6.93
C HIS A 396 -19.66 -3.22 7.58
N GLU A 397 -18.43 -3.44 7.14
CA GLU A 397 -17.24 -2.74 7.64
C GLU A 397 -17.06 -1.35 7.03
N HIS A 398 -17.86 -1.00 6.02
CA HIS A 398 -17.66 0.19 5.21
C HIS A 398 -16.23 0.29 4.68
N GLU A 399 -15.74 -0.83 4.08
CA GLU A 399 -14.36 -0.93 3.60
C GLU A 399 -14.15 -0.01 2.38
N ILE A 400 -13.38 1.05 2.57
CA ILE A 400 -13.20 2.10 1.57
C ILE A 400 -12.13 1.78 0.51
N ASP A 401 -11.44 0.65 0.67
CA ASP A 401 -10.42 0.18 -0.25
C ASP A 401 -10.64 -1.31 -0.60
N TRP A 402 -11.48 -1.57 -1.59
CA TRP A 402 -11.74 -2.94 -2.04
C TRP A 402 -10.55 -3.57 -2.75
N VAL A 403 -9.66 -2.75 -3.30
CA VAL A 403 -8.48 -3.23 -4.02
C VAL A 403 -7.48 -3.85 -3.04
N ASN A 404 -7.19 -3.14 -1.95
CA ASN A 404 -6.30 -3.63 -0.91
C ASN A 404 -7.02 -4.43 0.19
N SER A 405 -8.21 -4.96 -0.10
CA SER A 405 -8.93 -5.91 0.75
C SER A 405 -9.44 -7.10 -0.05
N LEU A 406 -10.57 -6.99 -0.73
CA LEU A 406 -11.16 -8.10 -1.52
C LEU A 406 -10.25 -8.56 -2.66
N PHE A 407 -9.63 -7.61 -3.41
CA PHE A 407 -8.87 -8.03 -4.59
C PHE A 407 -7.56 -8.70 -4.21
N LEU A 408 -6.85 -8.20 -3.20
CA LEU A 408 -5.66 -8.88 -2.66
C LEU A 408 -5.98 -10.25 -2.02
N SER A 409 -7.22 -10.44 -1.57
CA SER A 409 -7.64 -11.75 -1.07
C SER A 409 -7.63 -12.84 -2.14
N CYS A 410 -7.64 -12.50 -3.42
CA CYS A 410 -7.82 -13.44 -4.54
C CYS A 410 -9.13 -14.24 -4.49
N ARG A 411 -10.11 -13.84 -3.64
CA ARG A 411 -11.39 -14.55 -3.46
C ARG A 411 -12.47 -14.10 -4.44
N PHE A 412 -12.07 -13.84 -5.67
CA PHE A 412 -12.99 -13.50 -6.76
C PHE A 412 -12.45 -14.02 -8.09
N SER A 413 -13.28 -14.10 -9.10
CA SER A 413 -12.83 -14.25 -10.48
C SER A 413 -13.12 -12.98 -11.28
N ALA A 414 -12.31 -12.72 -12.29
CA ALA A 414 -12.40 -11.52 -13.11
C ALA A 414 -12.39 -11.82 -14.60
N LYS A 415 -13.14 -11.00 -15.35
CA LYS A 415 -13.00 -10.86 -16.80
C LYS A 415 -12.79 -9.40 -17.14
N ARG A 416 -11.83 -9.12 -18.01
CA ARG A 416 -11.60 -7.80 -18.58
C ARG A 416 -12.04 -7.80 -20.05
N ILE A 417 -12.86 -6.81 -20.42
CA ILE A 417 -13.41 -6.68 -21.76
C ILE A 417 -12.83 -5.39 -22.37
N GLY A 418 -11.74 -5.54 -23.09
CA GLY A 418 -10.96 -4.43 -23.66
C GLY A 418 -9.62 -4.19 -22.94
N PRO A 419 -8.99 -3.02 -23.15
CA PRO A 419 -7.71 -2.69 -22.53
C PRO A 419 -7.84 -2.50 -21.02
N TYR A 420 -6.68 -2.57 -20.34
CA TYR A 420 -6.57 -2.19 -18.93
C TYR A 420 -7.06 -0.75 -18.72
N ASN A 421 -7.68 -0.51 -17.60
CA ASN A 421 -8.16 0.81 -17.21
C ASN A 421 -7.86 1.06 -15.73
N GLU A 422 -6.87 1.90 -15.46
CA GLU A 422 -6.43 2.20 -14.09
C GLU A 422 -7.51 2.89 -13.25
N PHE A 423 -8.34 3.73 -13.87
CA PHE A 423 -9.41 4.44 -13.15
C PHE A 423 -10.41 3.52 -12.47
N VAL A 424 -10.60 2.29 -13.01
CA VAL A 424 -11.45 1.29 -12.37
C VAL A 424 -10.89 0.93 -11.00
N TYR A 425 -9.62 0.59 -10.93
CA TYR A 425 -8.98 0.19 -9.66
C TYR A 425 -8.80 1.38 -8.73
N THR A 426 -8.46 2.55 -9.25
CA THR A 426 -8.37 3.77 -8.45
C THR A 426 -9.71 4.13 -7.80
N PHE A 427 -10.84 4.00 -8.54
CA PHE A 427 -12.16 4.23 -7.96
C PHE A 427 -12.44 3.28 -6.79
N PHE A 428 -12.18 1.98 -6.97
CA PHE A 428 -12.41 0.99 -5.91
C PHE A 428 -11.37 0.99 -4.78
N LYS A 429 -10.31 1.78 -4.87
CA LYS A 429 -9.42 2.17 -3.77
C LYS A 429 -9.89 3.42 -3.01
N CYS A 430 -10.80 4.19 -3.61
CA CYS A 430 -11.16 5.53 -3.16
C CYS A 430 -12.66 5.63 -2.88
N LEU A 431 -13.21 4.68 -2.11
CA LEU A 431 -14.65 4.61 -1.80
C LEU A 431 -15.05 5.48 -0.60
N SER A 432 -14.37 6.61 -0.41
CA SER A 432 -14.75 7.70 0.48
C SER A 432 -14.64 9.03 -0.24
N GLU A 433 -15.40 10.02 0.21
CA GLU A 433 -15.36 11.38 -0.36
C GLU A 433 -13.95 11.97 -0.32
N GLU A 434 -13.22 11.77 0.78
CA GLU A 434 -11.86 12.24 0.97
C GLU A 434 -10.89 11.64 -0.05
N ARG A 435 -10.85 10.30 -0.14
CA ARG A 435 -9.94 9.60 -1.05
C ARG A 435 -10.29 9.86 -2.51
N LEU A 436 -11.58 9.92 -2.83
CA LEU A 436 -12.06 10.23 -4.18
C LEU A 436 -11.61 11.62 -4.63
N ASN A 437 -11.81 12.63 -3.78
CA ASN A 437 -11.39 14.00 -4.09
C ASN A 437 -9.87 14.13 -4.24
N TYR A 438 -9.10 13.41 -3.41
CA TYR A 438 -7.65 13.36 -3.55
C TYR A 438 -7.25 12.81 -4.93
N ALA A 439 -7.79 11.67 -5.33
CA ALA A 439 -7.46 11.03 -6.60
C ALA A 439 -7.90 11.88 -7.81
N GLU A 440 -9.14 12.38 -7.82
CA GLU A 440 -9.65 13.27 -8.88
C GLU A 440 -8.79 14.54 -9.00
N GLY A 441 -8.44 15.17 -7.86
CA GLY A 441 -7.60 16.38 -7.84
C GLY A 441 -6.17 16.11 -8.31
N TRP A 442 -5.62 14.94 -8.00
CA TRP A 442 -4.30 14.55 -8.47
C TRP A 442 -4.29 14.38 -10.01
N TYR A 443 -5.27 13.66 -10.57
CA TYR A 443 -5.39 13.52 -12.02
C TYR A 443 -5.67 14.85 -12.74
N GLU A 444 -6.40 15.76 -12.11
CA GLU A 444 -6.61 17.11 -12.65
C GLU A 444 -5.30 17.92 -12.70
N GLU A 445 -4.45 17.80 -11.69
CA GLU A 445 -3.17 18.51 -11.64
C GLU A 445 -2.15 18.03 -12.69
N GLN A 446 -2.32 16.85 -13.26
CA GLN A 446 -1.52 16.41 -14.42
C GLN A 446 -1.84 17.22 -15.69
N ASP A 447 -3.00 17.88 -15.75
CA ASP A 447 -3.36 18.81 -16.80
C ASP A 447 -2.95 20.21 -16.38
N ALA A 448 -1.86 20.75 -16.98
CA ALA A 448 -1.33 22.05 -16.62
C ALA A 448 -2.35 23.20 -16.77
N ALA A 449 -3.37 23.06 -17.63
CA ALA A 449 -4.43 24.05 -17.78
C ALA A 449 -5.37 24.03 -16.56
N VAL A 450 -5.68 22.86 -16.05
CA VAL A 450 -6.56 22.66 -14.88
C VAL A 450 -5.80 22.93 -13.57
N ALA A 451 -4.52 22.61 -13.51
CA ALA A 451 -3.68 22.95 -12.35
C ALA A 451 -3.61 24.48 -12.11
N ALA A 452 -3.84 25.28 -13.14
CA ALA A 452 -3.90 26.74 -13.05
C ALA A 452 -5.31 27.27 -12.75
N GLU A 453 -6.32 26.39 -12.61
CA GLU A 453 -7.71 26.83 -12.40
C GLU A 453 -7.86 27.57 -11.07
N THR A 454 -8.48 28.74 -11.13
CA THR A 454 -8.85 29.52 -9.97
C THR A 454 -10.36 29.62 -9.85
N ILE A 455 -10.82 29.86 -8.65
CA ILE A 455 -12.22 30.10 -8.31
C ILE A 455 -12.37 31.45 -7.60
N GLU A 456 -13.54 32.04 -7.72
CA GLU A 456 -13.88 33.23 -6.94
C GLU A 456 -14.65 32.82 -5.67
N LEU A 457 -14.14 33.21 -4.51
CA LEU A 457 -14.77 32.94 -3.23
C LEU A 457 -14.62 34.18 -2.31
N ASP A 458 -15.72 34.79 -1.92
CA ASP A 458 -15.82 35.92 -0.98
C ASP A 458 -14.85 37.09 -1.27
N GLY A 459 -14.74 37.44 -2.56
CA GLY A 459 -13.91 38.56 -3.01
C GLY A 459 -12.43 38.22 -3.21
N TRP A 460 -12.12 36.94 -3.20
CA TRP A 460 -10.79 36.40 -3.49
C TRP A 460 -10.83 35.49 -4.72
N GLU A 461 -9.78 35.58 -5.52
CA GLU A 461 -9.45 34.58 -6.53
C GLU A 461 -8.46 33.61 -5.90
N ILE A 462 -8.83 32.33 -5.77
CA ILE A 462 -8.02 31.29 -5.12
C ILE A 462 -7.88 30.08 -6.03
N GLN A 463 -6.81 29.30 -5.87
CA GLN A 463 -6.72 28.01 -6.56
C GLN A 463 -7.89 27.11 -6.17
N ARG A 464 -8.42 26.35 -7.13
CA ARG A 464 -9.61 25.52 -6.93
C ARG A 464 -9.38 24.36 -5.95
N ARG A 465 -8.20 23.74 -6.02
CA ARG A 465 -7.90 22.54 -5.22
C ARG A 465 -7.11 22.90 -3.95
N CYS A 466 -7.59 22.39 -2.84
CA CYS A 466 -6.94 22.50 -1.55
C CYS A 466 -5.51 21.91 -1.60
N PRO A 467 -4.47 22.65 -1.17
CA PRO A 467 -3.09 22.15 -1.18
C PRO A 467 -2.88 20.89 -0.32
N HIS A 468 -3.74 20.69 0.70
CA HIS A 468 -3.63 19.57 1.62
C HIS A 468 -3.99 18.24 0.92
N LEU A 469 -5.27 18.00 0.63
CA LEU A 469 -5.77 16.75 0.04
C LEU A 469 -6.67 16.97 -1.17
N LYS A 470 -6.39 17.99 -1.96
CA LYS A 470 -7.03 18.25 -3.25
C LYS A 470 -8.55 18.44 -3.22
N ALA A 471 -9.12 18.64 -2.03
CA ALA A 471 -10.56 18.92 -1.90
C ALA A 471 -10.97 20.12 -2.76
N ASP A 472 -12.13 20.07 -3.39
CA ASP A 472 -12.65 21.16 -4.21
C ASP A 472 -13.13 22.32 -3.33
N LEU A 473 -12.42 23.44 -3.36
CA LEU A 473 -12.71 24.60 -2.52
C LEU A 473 -13.98 25.35 -2.95
N THR A 474 -14.58 25.02 -4.09
CA THR A 474 -15.94 25.50 -4.41
C THR A 474 -16.99 24.90 -3.46
N ARG A 475 -16.72 23.71 -2.92
CA ARG A 475 -17.60 23.00 -1.99
C ARG A 475 -17.16 23.16 -0.54
N PHE A 476 -15.87 23.06 -0.30
CA PHE A 476 -15.27 22.94 1.03
C PHE A 476 -14.56 24.21 1.51
N GLY A 477 -14.49 25.25 0.69
CA GLY A 477 -13.88 26.52 1.07
C GLY A 477 -14.87 27.39 1.86
N ASN A 478 -14.43 27.93 2.98
CA ASN A 478 -15.12 28.98 3.72
C ASN A 478 -14.14 30.11 4.03
N VAL A 479 -14.47 31.33 3.65
CA VAL A 479 -13.64 32.51 3.92
C VAL A 479 -14.28 33.35 5.01
N ASP A 480 -13.49 33.68 6.03
CA ASP A 480 -13.88 34.57 7.12
C ASP A 480 -12.69 35.43 7.52
N ASP A 481 -12.87 36.77 7.57
CA ASP A 481 -11.84 37.75 7.92
C ASP A 481 -10.49 37.53 7.17
N GLY A 482 -10.56 37.28 5.86
CA GLY A 482 -9.36 37.11 5.00
C GLY A 482 -8.63 35.78 5.22
N LYS A 483 -9.22 34.84 5.94
CA LYS A 483 -8.73 33.49 6.14
C LYS A 483 -9.62 32.48 5.45
N LEU A 484 -9.02 31.61 4.66
CA LEU A 484 -9.71 30.44 4.10
C LEU A 484 -9.62 29.27 5.07
N THR A 485 -10.72 28.60 5.29
CA THR A 485 -10.79 27.30 5.96
C THR A 485 -11.32 26.27 4.98
N CYS A 486 -10.57 25.19 4.74
CA CYS A 486 -11.11 24.00 4.08
C CYS A 486 -11.91 23.19 5.11
N THR A 487 -13.22 23.15 4.96
CA THR A 487 -14.11 22.52 5.95
C THR A 487 -14.01 20.99 5.98
N MET A 488 -13.42 20.37 4.96
CA MET A 488 -13.21 18.93 4.92
C MET A 488 -12.27 18.45 6.05
N HIS A 489 -11.17 19.21 6.33
CA HIS A 489 -10.18 18.83 7.33
C HIS A 489 -9.77 19.97 8.27
N GLY A 490 -10.45 21.12 8.20
CA GLY A 490 -10.18 22.27 9.06
C GLY A 490 -8.89 23.05 8.79
N TRP A 491 -8.18 22.76 7.68
CA TRP A 491 -6.96 23.48 7.32
C TRP A 491 -7.23 24.93 6.98
N LYS A 492 -6.31 25.81 7.39
CA LYS A 492 -6.49 27.26 7.30
C LYS A 492 -5.32 27.95 6.60
N TRP A 493 -5.66 28.99 5.84
CA TRP A 493 -4.70 29.85 5.13
C TRP A 493 -5.03 31.32 5.35
N ASP A 494 -4.00 32.13 5.49
CA ASP A 494 -4.09 33.58 5.37
C ASP A 494 -4.09 33.94 3.88
N LEU A 495 -5.18 34.46 3.36
CA LEU A 495 -5.35 34.69 1.92
C LEU A 495 -4.51 35.87 1.40
N ALA A 496 -4.13 36.84 2.28
CA ALA A 496 -3.31 37.98 1.87
C ALA A 496 -1.87 37.57 1.58
N SER A 497 -1.35 36.59 2.32
CA SER A 497 0.01 36.05 2.13
C SER A 497 0.06 34.72 1.39
N GLY A 498 -1.07 34.05 1.26
CA GLY A 498 -1.16 32.66 0.76
C GLY A 498 -0.63 31.61 1.75
N ARG A 499 -0.14 32.04 2.91
CA ARG A 499 0.54 31.14 3.86
C ARG A 499 -0.43 30.18 4.56
N CYS A 500 -0.06 28.92 4.62
CA CYS A 500 -0.78 27.94 5.44
C CYS A 500 -0.56 28.23 6.94
N LEU A 501 -1.67 28.30 7.70
CA LEU A 501 -1.67 28.54 9.14
C LEU A 501 -1.71 27.22 9.95
N THR A 502 -1.94 26.10 9.28
CA THR A 502 -2.05 24.79 9.92
C THR A 502 -0.75 24.00 9.84
N SER A 503 0.01 24.11 8.75
CA SER A 503 1.26 23.38 8.54
C SER A 503 2.21 24.14 7.62
N VAL A 504 3.49 23.81 7.65
CA VAL A 504 4.53 24.40 6.79
C VAL A 504 4.50 23.74 5.40
N GLY A 505 4.77 24.53 4.35
CA GLY A 505 5.00 24.03 2.98
C GLY A 505 3.72 23.62 2.22
N LYS A 506 2.53 24.02 2.69
CA LYS A 506 1.25 23.79 2.01
C LYS A 506 0.53 25.12 1.72
N ASP A 507 1.28 26.10 1.20
CA ASP A 507 0.74 27.43 0.89
C ASP A 507 -0.27 27.36 -0.25
N ILE A 508 -1.19 28.34 -0.28
CA ILE A 508 -2.26 28.44 -1.28
C ILE A 508 -2.03 29.66 -2.20
N ARG A 509 -2.35 29.50 -3.46
CA ARG A 509 -2.39 30.64 -4.39
C ARG A 509 -3.70 31.40 -4.18
N ALA A 510 -3.58 32.67 -3.78
CA ALA A 510 -4.73 33.55 -3.57
C ALA A 510 -4.38 34.98 -3.94
N ALA A 511 -5.36 35.72 -4.46
CA ALA A 511 -5.27 37.18 -4.68
C ALA A 511 -6.64 37.81 -4.44
N ARG A 512 -6.67 39.10 -4.08
CA ARG A 512 -7.93 39.85 -4.08
C ARG A 512 -8.44 40.02 -5.49
N LEU A 513 -9.74 39.94 -5.69
CA LEU A 513 -10.35 40.17 -6.99
C LEU A 513 -9.97 41.56 -7.51
N GLY A 514 -9.39 41.57 -8.71
CA GLY A 514 -8.88 42.80 -9.35
C GLY A 514 -7.40 43.13 -9.07
N GLU A 515 -6.72 42.34 -8.25
CA GLU A 515 -5.26 42.42 -8.04
C GLU A 515 -4.58 41.26 -8.77
N PRO A 516 -3.37 41.43 -9.33
CA PRO A 516 -2.66 40.34 -9.98
C PRO A 516 -2.33 39.27 -8.93
N VAL A 517 -2.63 37.99 -9.24
CA VAL A 517 -2.27 36.85 -8.41
C VAL A 517 -0.75 36.86 -8.19
N PRO A 518 -0.25 36.87 -6.95
CA PRO A 518 1.18 36.74 -6.72
C PRO A 518 1.61 35.35 -7.28
N VAL A 519 2.48 35.37 -8.28
CA VAL A 519 3.16 34.16 -8.73
C VAL A 519 4.07 33.76 -7.59
N GLY A 520 3.61 32.87 -6.71
CA GLY A 520 4.44 32.23 -5.71
C GLY A 520 5.65 31.66 -6.44
N ALA A 521 6.86 32.00 -6.02
CA ALA A 521 8.05 31.37 -6.52
C ALA A 521 7.81 29.83 -6.37
N PRO A 522 7.94 29.03 -7.44
CA PRO A 522 7.95 27.60 -7.26
C PRO A 522 9.04 27.32 -6.22
N ALA A 523 8.75 26.48 -5.23
CA ALA A 523 9.80 25.84 -4.48
C ALA A 523 10.76 25.31 -5.55
N GLU A 524 12.01 25.74 -5.53
CA GLU A 524 13.04 25.20 -6.39
C GLU A 524 13.22 23.73 -5.99
N HIS A 525 12.39 22.87 -6.55
CA HIS A 525 12.76 21.49 -6.73
C HIS A 525 13.85 21.50 -7.79
N PRO A 526 15.02 20.94 -7.54
CA PRO A 526 16.01 20.76 -8.57
C PRO A 526 15.32 20.07 -9.74
N ALA A 527 15.48 20.64 -10.94
CA ALA A 527 14.92 20.09 -12.14
C ALA A 527 15.36 18.62 -12.25
N VAL A 528 14.43 17.72 -12.12
CA VAL A 528 14.63 16.36 -12.57
C VAL A 528 14.69 16.46 -14.08
N ASP A 529 15.87 16.28 -14.66
CA ASP A 529 16.03 16.03 -16.08
C ASP A 529 15.20 14.79 -16.41
N THR A 530 14.00 15.01 -16.95
CA THR A 530 13.24 13.95 -17.55
C THR A 530 14.04 13.41 -18.72
N PRO A 531 14.38 12.11 -18.74
CA PRO A 531 14.92 11.49 -19.94
C PRO A 531 13.91 11.68 -21.07
N ASP A 532 14.39 12.12 -22.21
CA ASP A 532 13.67 12.34 -23.46
C ASP A 532 12.70 11.18 -23.75
N GLU A 533 11.41 11.39 -23.46
CA GLU A 533 10.33 10.49 -23.81
C GLU A 533 10.08 10.50 -25.32
N ARG A 534 11.05 9.96 -26.08
CA ARG A 534 10.86 9.50 -27.46
C ARG A 534 11.28 8.04 -27.58
N GLY A 535 10.49 7.18 -27.01
CA GLY A 535 10.62 5.75 -27.13
C GLY A 535 9.32 5.08 -26.76
N GLN A 536 8.45 4.99 -27.76
CA GLN A 536 7.40 3.98 -27.88
C GLN A 536 6.48 3.79 -26.66
N HIS A 537 5.38 4.49 -26.71
CA HIS A 537 4.09 3.97 -26.26
C HIS A 537 3.78 2.68 -27.03
N ASP A 538 4.19 1.59 -26.47
CA ASP A 538 3.57 0.29 -26.72
C ASP A 538 3.67 -0.52 -25.43
N ASP A 539 2.50 -0.84 -24.94
CA ASP A 539 2.17 -1.98 -24.13
C ASP A 539 2.30 -1.92 -22.61
N GLU A 540 1.11 -1.73 -22.08
CA GLU A 540 0.50 -2.66 -21.14
C GLU A 540 1.23 -2.81 -19.81
N VAL A 541 0.85 -1.93 -19.02
CA VAL A 541 0.96 -2.08 -17.59
C VAL A 541 -0.17 -2.95 -17.05
N ASP A 542 0.19 -3.96 -16.35
CA ASP A 542 -0.60 -4.57 -15.29
C ASP A 542 0.22 -4.65 -14.02
#